data_bb9a7701c1479f7b480992ed08eea502
#
_entry.id   bb9a7701c1479f7b480992ed08eea502
#
_cell.length_a   1.000
_cell.length_b   1.000
_cell.length_c   1.000
_cell.angle_alpha   90.00
_cell.angle_beta   90.00
_cell.angle_gamma   90.00
#
_symmetry.space_group_name_H-M   'P 1'
#
loop_
_entity.id
_entity.type
_entity.pdbx_description
1 polymer ?
#
loop_
_entity_poly.entity_id
_entity_poly.type
_entity_poly.pdbx_seq_one_letter_code
_entity_poly.pdbx_strand_id
1 'polypeptide(L)'
;MKKLLKILLSIFAILALIIAGYVGYVYLSYHREADNQDLTIQSSSSAKDLQTAQDYQILTYNIGYAAYPPDYSFFMDGGTESRAFSKQNVKHNLQEIQGVIQEHQPDFAFFQEVDKKATRSYNIDEVATLS
;
A
#
# COMPACT_ATOMS: atom_id res chain seq x y z
N MET A 1 -27.30 44.08 -11.15
CA MET A 1 -27.95 42.77 -11.14
C MET A 1 -27.43 41.85 -12.27
N LYS A 2 -27.57 42.22 -13.57
CA LYS A 2 -27.16 41.34 -14.70
C LYS A 2 -25.68 40.97 -14.74
N LYS A 3 -24.74 41.85 -14.31
CA LYS A 3 -23.29 41.55 -14.23
C LYS A 3 -22.98 40.53 -13.13
N LEU A 4 -23.58 40.69 -11.94
CA LEU A 4 -23.41 39.77 -10.82
C LEU A 4 -23.92 38.37 -11.16
N LEU A 5 -25.08 38.27 -11.79
CA LEU A 5 -25.63 37.00 -12.25
C LEU A 5 -24.71 36.29 -13.26
N LYS A 6 -24.13 37.03 -14.22
CA LYS A 6 -23.15 36.45 -15.16
C LYS A 6 -21.90 35.92 -14.44
N ILE A 7 -21.39 36.65 -13.47
CA ILE A 7 -20.22 36.21 -12.65
C ILE A 7 -20.57 34.93 -11.90
N LEU A 8 -21.71 34.86 -11.21
CA LEU A 8 -22.15 33.67 -10.48
C LEU A 8 -22.34 32.47 -11.40
N LEU A 9 -22.94 32.67 -12.56
CA LEU A 9 -23.09 31.60 -13.57
C LEU A 9 -21.74 31.12 -14.12
N SER A 10 -20.78 32.03 -14.32
CA SER A 10 -19.44 31.66 -14.77
C SER A 10 -18.70 30.84 -13.69
N ILE A 11 -18.78 31.24 -12.43
CA ILE A 11 -18.20 30.51 -11.30
C ILE A 11 -18.83 29.11 -11.20
N PHE A 12 -20.15 29.03 -11.30
CA PHE A 12 -20.86 27.74 -11.28
C PHE A 12 -20.43 26.84 -12.43
N ALA A 13 -20.32 27.38 -13.66
CA ALA A 13 -19.88 26.62 -14.83
C ALA A 13 -18.43 26.10 -14.65
N ILE A 14 -17.52 26.91 -14.11
CA ILE A 14 -16.14 26.50 -13.82
C ILE A 14 -16.12 25.39 -12.79
N LEU A 15 -16.87 25.52 -11.70
CA LEU A 15 -16.95 24.47 -10.67
C LEU A 15 -17.52 23.17 -11.24
N ALA A 16 -18.56 23.25 -12.06
CA ALA A 16 -19.14 22.09 -12.72
C ALA A 16 -18.13 21.38 -13.65
N LEU A 17 -17.32 22.14 -14.39
CA LEU A 17 -16.25 21.60 -15.22
C LEU A 17 -15.14 20.95 -14.41
N ILE A 18 -14.75 21.53 -13.28
CA ILE A 18 -13.74 20.94 -12.37
C ILE A 18 -14.26 19.61 -11.81
N ILE A 19 -15.49 19.57 -11.33
CA ILE A 19 -16.11 18.35 -10.80
C ILE A 19 -16.22 17.28 -11.89
N ALA A 20 -16.72 17.64 -13.09
CA ALA A 20 -16.82 16.71 -14.19
C ALA A 20 -15.45 16.18 -14.63
N GLY A 21 -14.44 17.04 -14.68
CA GLY A 21 -13.05 16.65 -14.97
C GLY A 21 -12.48 15.69 -13.91
N TYR A 22 -12.73 15.96 -12.64
CA TYR A 22 -12.29 15.08 -11.54
C TYR A 22 -13.00 13.71 -11.59
N VAL A 23 -14.32 13.70 -11.77
CA VAL A 23 -15.09 12.45 -11.90
C VAL A 23 -14.63 11.66 -13.13
N GLY A 24 -14.42 12.34 -14.26
CA GLY A 24 -13.87 11.73 -15.46
C GLY A 24 -12.47 11.13 -15.22
N TYR A 25 -11.59 11.87 -14.54
CA TYR A 25 -10.27 11.37 -14.16
C TYR A 25 -10.35 10.11 -13.29
N VAL A 26 -11.17 10.11 -12.23
CA VAL A 26 -11.34 8.96 -11.35
C VAL A 26 -11.86 7.74 -12.11
N TYR A 27 -12.84 7.95 -12.99
CA TYR A 27 -13.42 6.86 -13.79
C TYR A 27 -12.45 6.28 -14.81
N LEU A 28 -11.69 7.14 -15.51
CA LEU A 28 -10.73 6.71 -16.53
C LEU A 28 -9.43 6.15 -15.93
N SER A 29 -9.05 6.58 -14.74
CA SER A 29 -7.88 6.06 -14.03
C SER A 29 -8.18 4.81 -13.22
N TYR A 30 -9.47 4.41 -13.12
CA TYR A 30 -9.85 3.19 -12.43
C TYR A 30 -9.25 1.98 -13.14
N HIS A 31 -8.43 1.25 -12.42
CA HIS A 31 -7.85 -0.01 -12.88
C HIS A 31 -8.26 -1.11 -11.92
N ARG A 32 -8.81 -2.17 -12.46
CA ARG A 32 -9.06 -3.41 -11.74
C ARG A 32 -8.14 -4.47 -12.30
N GLU A 33 -7.45 -5.16 -11.41
CA GLU A 33 -6.68 -6.33 -11.80
C GLU A 33 -7.58 -7.40 -12.42
N ALA A 34 -7.05 -8.11 -13.42
CA ALA A 34 -7.80 -9.18 -14.07
C ALA A 34 -8.02 -10.34 -13.10
N ASP A 35 -9.18 -11.00 -13.24
CA ASP A 35 -9.45 -12.22 -12.49
C ASP A 35 -8.55 -13.36 -13.01
N ASN A 36 -8.12 -14.25 -12.13
CA ASN A 36 -7.32 -15.44 -12.46
C ASN A 36 -5.99 -15.14 -13.17
N GLN A 37 -5.20 -14.21 -12.62
CA GLN A 37 -3.86 -13.92 -13.14
C GLN A 37 -2.87 -15.03 -12.81
N ASP A 38 -2.05 -15.39 -13.79
CA ASP A 38 -0.86 -16.20 -13.55
C ASP A 38 0.17 -15.37 -12.75
N LEU A 39 0.56 -15.86 -11.59
CA LEU A 39 1.57 -15.21 -10.76
C LEU A 39 2.97 -15.60 -11.23
N THR A 40 3.84 -14.61 -11.40
CA THR A 40 5.26 -14.86 -11.64
C THR A 40 5.92 -15.28 -10.34
N ILE A 41 6.35 -16.54 -10.27
CA ILE A 41 7.10 -17.07 -9.15
C ILE A 41 8.58 -16.72 -9.35
N GLN A 42 9.16 -16.01 -8.39
CA GLN A 42 10.60 -15.82 -8.30
C GLN A 42 11.17 -16.94 -7.42
N SER A 43 11.97 -17.82 -8.00
CA SER A 43 12.62 -18.89 -7.25
C SER A 43 14.05 -18.49 -6.89
N SER A 44 14.47 -18.77 -5.66
CA SER A 44 15.88 -18.71 -5.27
C SER A 44 16.54 -20.07 -5.49
N SER A 45 17.85 -20.07 -5.73
CA SER A 45 18.65 -21.30 -5.85
C SER A 45 18.75 -22.09 -4.54
N SER A 46 18.29 -21.52 -3.44
CA SER A 46 18.28 -22.13 -2.09
C SER A 46 16.94 -22.77 -1.70
N ALA A 47 15.96 -22.79 -2.62
CA ALA A 47 14.69 -23.46 -2.35
C ALA A 47 14.92 -24.94 -2.06
N LYS A 48 14.37 -25.40 -0.92
CA LYS A 48 14.43 -26.82 -0.51
C LYS A 48 13.16 -27.53 -0.93
N ASP A 49 13.29 -28.79 -1.34
CA ASP A 49 12.11 -29.62 -1.58
C ASP A 49 11.39 -29.91 -0.26
N LEU A 50 10.07 -29.77 -0.29
CA LEU A 50 9.22 -30.11 0.83
C LEU A 50 9.17 -31.61 1.05
N GLN A 51 9.28 -32.04 2.28
CA GLN A 51 9.20 -33.44 2.67
C GLN A 51 7.84 -33.73 3.31
N THR A 52 7.28 -34.91 3.03
CA THR A 52 6.07 -35.38 3.72
C THR A 52 6.40 -35.83 5.15
N ALA A 53 5.44 -35.70 6.07
CA ALA A 53 5.58 -36.07 7.47
C ALA A 53 6.66 -35.24 8.23
N GLN A 54 6.86 -34.00 7.82
CA GLN A 54 7.71 -33.03 8.51
C GLN A 54 6.83 -31.83 8.95
N ASP A 55 7.10 -31.28 10.13
CA ASP A 55 6.46 -30.05 10.60
C ASP A 55 7.15 -28.85 9.97
N TYR A 56 6.36 -27.85 9.56
CA TYR A 56 6.82 -26.60 8.98
C TYR A 56 6.26 -25.42 9.77
N GLN A 57 7.10 -24.41 9.99
CA GLN A 57 6.70 -23.18 10.63
C GLN A 57 6.18 -22.18 9.61
N ILE A 58 4.98 -21.66 9.85
CA ILE A 58 4.33 -20.67 8.99
C ILE A 58 4.17 -19.37 9.76
N LEU A 59 4.64 -18.27 9.16
CA LEU A 59 4.41 -16.91 9.62
C LEU A 59 3.36 -16.27 8.71
N THR A 60 2.35 -15.61 9.29
CA THR A 60 1.47 -14.69 8.58
C THR A 60 1.52 -13.33 9.25
N TYR A 61 1.75 -12.27 8.47
CA TYR A 61 2.01 -10.95 9.02
C TYR A 61 1.46 -9.85 8.11
N ASN A 62 0.42 -9.14 8.59
CA ASN A 62 0.01 -7.89 8.00
C ASN A 62 0.97 -6.80 8.50
N ILE A 63 1.79 -6.24 7.60
CA ILE A 63 2.84 -5.29 7.95
C ILE A 63 2.39 -3.82 7.91
N GLY A 64 1.13 -3.54 7.57
CA GLY A 64 0.57 -2.19 7.53
C GLY A 64 1.40 -1.25 6.65
N TYR A 65 1.89 -1.74 5.49
CA TYR A 65 2.74 -0.97 4.56
C TYR A 65 4.00 -0.39 5.21
N ALA A 66 4.48 -1.01 6.29
CA ALA A 66 5.53 -0.49 7.17
C ALA A 66 5.33 1.00 7.54
N ALA A 67 4.12 1.51 7.38
CA ALA A 67 3.75 2.92 7.52
C ALA A 67 3.07 3.23 8.86
N TYR A 68 2.52 2.21 9.54
CA TYR A 68 1.59 2.35 10.66
C TYR A 68 2.17 1.82 11.98
N PRO A 69 3.07 2.57 12.65
CA PRO A 69 3.52 2.21 13.99
C PRO A 69 2.36 2.32 15.01
N PRO A 70 2.50 1.78 16.22
CA PRO A 70 1.40 1.77 17.22
C PRO A 70 0.81 3.12 17.58
N ASP A 71 1.56 4.20 17.42
CA ASP A 71 1.14 5.59 17.67
C ASP A 71 0.58 6.30 16.43
N TYR A 72 0.41 5.56 15.32
CA TYR A 72 -0.11 6.11 14.07
C TYR A 72 -1.61 6.39 14.15
N SER A 73 -2.01 7.61 13.79
CA SER A 73 -3.41 8.05 13.80
C SER A 73 -3.96 8.16 12.38
N PHE A 74 -4.51 7.05 11.87
CA PHE A 74 -4.98 6.95 10.50
C PHE A 74 -6.23 7.80 10.25
N PHE A 75 -6.22 8.60 9.19
CA PHE A 75 -7.30 9.58 8.93
C PHE A 75 -8.68 8.94 8.68
N MET A 76 -8.73 7.73 8.11
CA MET A 76 -10.00 7.05 7.88
C MET A 76 -10.62 6.48 9.16
N ASP A 77 -9.84 6.33 10.22
CA ASP A 77 -10.30 5.94 11.56
C ASP A 77 -10.53 7.15 12.48
N GLY A 78 -10.66 8.33 11.88
CA GLY A 78 -10.86 9.58 12.60
C GLY A 78 -9.57 10.26 13.05
N GLY A 79 -8.42 9.77 12.61
CA GLY A 79 -7.12 10.38 12.86
C GLY A 79 -6.74 11.46 11.85
N THR A 80 -5.45 11.76 11.75
CA THR A 80 -4.93 12.87 10.94
C THR A 80 -3.96 12.43 9.84
N GLU A 81 -3.36 11.27 9.98
CA GLU A 81 -2.28 10.82 9.12
C GLU A 81 -2.80 10.06 7.87
N SER A 82 -2.25 10.37 6.70
CA SER A 82 -2.58 9.71 5.43
C SER A 82 -1.42 8.94 4.80
N ARG A 83 -0.24 9.04 5.40
CA ARG A 83 1.00 8.37 4.97
C ARG A 83 1.93 8.21 6.17
N ALA A 84 2.94 7.34 6.06
CA ALA A 84 3.96 7.19 7.10
C ALA A 84 4.55 8.52 7.54
N PHE A 85 4.97 8.63 8.79
CA PHE A 85 5.55 9.86 9.35
C PHE A 85 6.77 10.36 8.57
N SER A 86 7.60 9.43 8.07
CA SER A 86 8.74 9.77 7.22
C SER A 86 9.26 8.54 6.47
N LYS A 87 10.07 8.77 5.43
CA LYS A 87 10.80 7.70 4.75
C LYS A 87 11.71 6.89 5.68
N GLN A 88 12.31 7.58 6.67
CA GLN A 88 13.17 6.95 7.66
C GLN A 88 12.38 6.04 8.59
N ASN A 89 11.17 6.45 8.97
CA ASN A 89 10.28 5.64 9.79
C ASN A 89 9.89 4.34 9.05
N VAL A 90 9.51 4.39 7.77
CA VAL A 90 9.23 3.18 6.98
C VAL A 90 10.44 2.23 6.94
N LYS A 91 11.64 2.77 6.73
CA LYS A 91 12.86 1.94 6.74
C LYS A 91 13.12 1.30 8.09
N HIS A 92 12.91 2.04 9.18
CA HIS A 92 13.04 1.51 10.54
C HIS A 92 12.03 0.39 10.79
N ASN A 93 10.76 0.61 10.46
CA ASN A 93 9.72 -0.40 10.62
C ASN A 93 10.03 -1.67 9.81
N LEU A 94 10.54 -1.54 8.57
CA LEU A 94 10.97 -2.69 7.78
C LEU A 94 12.13 -3.46 8.44
N GLN A 95 13.06 -2.77 9.09
CA GLN A 95 14.13 -3.43 9.84
C GLN A 95 13.58 -4.23 11.04
N GLU A 96 12.60 -3.66 11.76
CA GLU A 96 11.93 -4.38 12.87
C GLU A 96 11.17 -5.61 12.34
N ILE A 97 10.47 -5.50 11.21
CA ILE A 97 9.79 -6.62 10.56
C ILE A 97 10.78 -7.71 10.16
N GLN A 98 11.93 -7.34 9.58
CA GLN A 98 13.01 -8.28 9.25
C GLN A 98 13.57 -8.95 10.53
N GLY A 99 13.64 -8.22 11.65
CA GLY A 99 14.02 -8.77 12.94
C GLY A 99 13.09 -9.89 13.39
N VAL A 100 11.78 -9.71 13.25
CA VAL A 100 10.77 -10.74 13.55
C VAL A 100 10.97 -11.99 12.68
N ILE A 101 11.22 -11.80 11.38
CA ILE A 101 11.47 -12.92 10.45
C ILE A 101 12.75 -13.68 10.87
N GLN A 102 13.81 -12.95 11.21
CA GLN A 102 15.08 -13.54 11.62
C GLN A 102 14.99 -14.29 12.95
N GLU A 103 14.18 -13.78 13.89
CA GLU A 103 13.96 -14.43 15.19
C GLU A 103 13.21 -15.75 15.04
N HIS A 104 12.15 -15.76 14.21
CA HIS A 104 11.27 -16.93 14.08
C HIS A 104 11.73 -17.92 13.00
N GLN A 105 12.52 -17.49 12.03
CA GLN A 105 13.03 -18.31 10.91
C GLN A 105 11.97 -19.24 10.29
N PRO A 106 10.80 -18.70 9.86
CA PRO A 106 9.72 -19.52 9.36
C PRO A 106 10.11 -20.20 8.04
N ASP A 107 9.59 -21.41 7.81
CA ASP A 107 9.72 -22.09 6.51
C ASP A 107 8.89 -21.39 5.43
N PHE A 108 7.77 -20.77 5.84
CA PHE A 108 6.90 -19.97 4.96
C PHE A 108 6.48 -18.69 5.64
N ALA A 109 6.59 -17.57 4.93
CA ALA A 109 6.10 -16.27 5.38
C ALA A 109 5.09 -15.69 4.40
N PHE A 110 3.90 -15.37 4.88
CA PHE A 110 2.82 -14.73 4.13
C PHE A 110 2.63 -13.30 4.62
N PHE A 111 2.94 -12.33 3.77
CA PHE A 111 2.81 -10.92 4.10
C PHE A 111 1.57 -10.33 3.46
N GLN A 112 0.85 -9.48 4.20
CA GLN A 112 -0.25 -8.67 3.72
C GLN A 112 0.12 -7.19 3.88
N GLU A 113 -0.54 -6.35 3.08
CA GLU A 113 -0.34 -4.89 3.07
C GLU A 113 1.12 -4.50 2.82
N VAL A 114 1.68 -5.03 1.74
CA VAL A 114 3.06 -4.79 1.29
C VAL A 114 3.05 -3.89 0.07
N ASP A 115 3.71 -2.75 0.15
CA ASP A 115 3.83 -1.82 -0.97
C ASP A 115 5.05 -2.12 -1.84
N LYS A 116 4.86 -2.00 -3.15
CA LYS A 116 5.94 -2.00 -4.12
C LYS A 116 6.32 -0.58 -4.54
N LYS A 117 5.31 0.28 -4.71
CA LYS A 117 5.47 1.69 -5.05
C LYS A 117 4.21 2.46 -4.68
N ALA A 118 4.17 3.02 -3.48
CA ALA A 118 3.03 3.81 -3.03
C ALA A 118 3.48 5.08 -2.29
N THR A 119 2.67 6.15 -2.39
CA THR A 119 2.98 7.42 -1.74
C THR A 119 2.92 7.33 -0.22
N ARG A 120 2.07 6.45 0.34
CA ARG A 120 1.93 6.25 1.79
C ARG A 120 3.20 5.70 2.43
N SER A 121 3.98 4.90 1.71
CA SER A 121 5.26 4.32 2.14
C SER A 121 6.48 4.97 1.47
N TYR A 122 6.35 6.22 0.99
CA TYR A 122 7.42 6.98 0.34
C TYR A 122 8.06 6.27 -0.87
N ASN A 123 7.28 5.48 -1.60
CA ASN A 123 7.70 4.68 -2.76
C ASN A 123 8.89 3.74 -2.45
N ILE A 124 8.97 3.23 -1.23
CA ILE A 124 9.92 2.16 -0.88
C ILE A 124 9.38 0.85 -1.44
N ASP A 125 10.24 0.08 -2.09
CA ASP A 125 9.93 -1.29 -2.51
C ASP A 125 10.11 -2.23 -1.30
N GLU A 126 9.00 -2.51 -0.62
CA GLU A 126 8.99 -3.35 0.58
C GLU A 126 9.16 -4.83 0.19
N VAL A 127 8.65 -5.23 -1.00
CA VAL A 127 8.81 -6.57 -1.52
C VAL A 127 10.30 -6.88 -1.68
N ALA A 128 11.06 -6.00 -2.36
CA ALA A 128 12.50 -6.16 -2.54
C ALA A 128 13.29 -6.11 -1.22
N THR A 129 12.72 -5.49 -0.18
CA THR A 129 13.37 -5.42 1.14
C THR A 129 13.15 -6.68 1.95
N LEU A 130 12.00 -7.35 1.78
CA LEU A 130 11.60 -8.56 2.55
C LEU A 130 11.96 -9.87 1.84
N SER A 131 12.35 -9.81 0.56
CA SER A 131 12.84 -10.95 -0.24
C SER A 131 14.33 -11.15 -0.03
#